data_87c320de70864b0305791c1fd443cc4a
#
_entry.id   87c320de70864b0305791c1fd443cc4a
#
_cell.length_a   1.000
_cell.length_b   1.000
_cell.length_c   1.000
_cell.angle_alpha   90.00
_cell.angle_beta   90.00
_cell.angle_gamma   90.00
#
_symmetry.space_group_name_H-M   'P 1'
#
loop_
_entity.id
_entity.type
_entity.pdbx_description
1 polymer ?
#
loop_
_entity_poly.entity_id
_entity_poly.type
_entity_poly.pdbx_seq_one_letter_code
_entity_poly.pdbx_strand_id
1 'polypeptide(L)'
;MIYKNIKLLRKEEFRGKKILAVDFGATKFGVAISDVEQKVAMPKKTYLREDKDKDIKILIDLLSENETNLIIFGLSLDKKGNYNKSAQQMRSFVDIFLKDNDVDVFFWDERYSTVAAQKSLAGSGFDNIEKNLIDDKVA
;
A
#
# COMPACT_ATOMS: atom_id res chain seq x y z
N MET A 1 -2.44 3.67 -12.74
CA MET A 1 -1.20 4.44 -12.91
C MET A 1 -0.30 4.26 -11.70
N ILE A 2 0.99 4.19 -11.90
CA ILE A 2 1.96 4.06 -10.81
C ILE A 2 2.57 5.44 -10.51
N TYR A 3 2.53 5.81 -9.23
CA TYR A 3 3.15 7.05 -8.76
C TYR A 3 4.35 6.71 -7.89
N LYS A 4 5.51 7.27 -8.22
CA LYS A 4 6.76 6.98 -7.51
C LYS A 4 6.96 7.82 -6.26
N ASN A 5 6.30 8.97 -6.17
CA ASN A 5 6.43 9.86 -5.04
C ASN A 5 5.15 9.85 -4.22
N ILE A 6 5.23 9.32 -3.00
CA ILE A 6 4.07 9.20 -2.12
C ILE A 6 3.46 10.56 -1.74
N LYS A 7 4.25 11.63 -1.81
CA LYS A 7 3.73 12.97 -1.52
C LYS A 7 2.66 13.41 -2.51
N LEU A 8 2.59 12.79 -3.68
CA LEU A 8 1.56 13.07 -4.67
C LEU A 8 0.16 12.71 -4.18
N LEU A 9 0.03 11.87 -3.14
CA LEU A 9 -1.26 11.59 -2.52
C LEU A 9 -1.91 12.82 -1.89
N ARG A 10 -1.14 13.88 -1.65
CA ARG A 10 -1.68 15.15 -1.12
C ARG A 10 -2.41 15.96 -2.17
N LYS A 11 -2.33 15.58 -3.44
CA LYS A 11 -3.05 16.29 -4.50
C LYS A 11 -4.55 16.22 -4.26
N GLU A 12 -5.22 17.29 -4.67
CA GLU A 12 -6.65 17.45 -4.46
C GLU A 12 -7.48 16.32 -5.09
N GLU A 13 -7.03 15.78 -6.20
CA GLU A 13 -7.72 14.68 -6.90
C GLU A 13 -7.87 13.42 -6.07
N PHE A 14 -7.03 13.26 -5.03
CA PHE A 14 -7.05 12.08 -4.15
C PHE A 14 -7.75 12.34 -2.81
N ARG A 15 -8.21 13.56 -2.58
CA ARG A 15 -8.90 13.89 -1.33
C ARG A 15 -10.29 13.27 -1.29
N GLY A 16 -10.74 12.93 -0.09
CA GLY A 16 -12.06 12.34 0.11
C GLY A 16 -12.16 10.89 -0.27
N LYS A 17 -11.04 10.25 -0.56
CA LYS A 17 -10.98 8.83 -0.91
C LYS A 17 -10.28 8.04 0.18
N LYS A 18 -10.77 6.83 0.43
CA LYS A 18 -10.07 5.90 1.30
C LYS A 18 -8.81 5.39 0.58
N ILE A 19 -7.82 5.00 1.37
CA ILE A 19 -6.56 4.43 0.84
C ILE A 19 -6.46 3.00 1.33
N LEU A 20 -6.31 2.06 0.40
CA LEU A 20 -6.03 0.67 0.71
C LEU A 20 -4.53 0.48 0.80
N ALA A 21 -4.03 0.04 1.96
CA ALA A 21 -2.61 -0.22 2.16
C ALA A 21 -2.36 -1.72 2.19
N VAL A 22 -1.35 -2.17 1.46
CA VAL A 22 -1.02 -3.58 1.33
C VAL A 22 0.44 -3.81 1.68
N ASP A 23 0.67 -4.69 2.66
CA ASP A 23 1.99 -5.22 2.97
C ASP A 23 2.12 -6.58 2.29
N PHE A 24 2.82 -6.60 1.17
CA PHE A 24 2.84 -7.75 0.26
C PHE A 24 4.05 -8.64 0.55
N GLY A 25 3.81 -9.80 1.12
CA GLY A 25 4.86 -10.76 1.43
C GLY A 25 4.91 -11.92 0.46
N ALA A 26 5.85 -12.84 0.69
CA ALA A 26 6.05 -14.01 -0.17
C ALA A 26 4.90 -15.01 -0.07
N THR A 27 4.34 -15.19 1.13
CA THR A 27 3.30 -16.18 1.40
C THR A 27 1.97 -15.59 1.82
N LYS A 28 1.96 -14.33 2.22
CA LYS A 28 0.75 -13.65 2.71
C LYS A 28 0.84 -12.16 2.44
N PHE A 29 -0.30 -11.49 2.47
CA PHE A 29 -0.34 -10.03 2.42
C PHE A 29 -1.33 -9.48 3.45
N GLY A 30 -0.90 -8.43 4.14
CA GLY A 30 -1.73 -7.73 5.11
C GLY A 30 -2.38 -6.51 4.48
N VAL A 31 -3.59 -6.21 4.91
CA VAL A 31 -4.38 -5.11 4.35
C VAL A 31 -4.87 -4.20 5.45
N ALA A 32 -4.74 -2.90 5.24
CA ALA A 32 -5.33 -1.86 6.08
C ALA A 32 -6.10 -0.89 5.20
N ILE A 33 -7.10 -0.24 5.76
CA ILE A 33 -7.90 0.75 5.03
C ILE A 33 -8.00 2.04 5.83
N SER A 34 -7.85 3.19 5.15
CA SER A 34 -8.01 4.48 5.79
C SER A 34 -9.47 4.93 5.78
N ASP A 35 -9.78 5.96 6.59
CA ASP A 35 -11.02 6.70 6.45
C ASP A 35 -10.95 7.63 5.22
N VAL A 36 -12.06 8.29 4.90
CA VAL A 36 -12.12 9.20 3.75
C VAL A 36 -11.26 10.45 3.96
N GLU A 37 -10.99 10.81 5.19
CA GLU A 37 -10.12 11.94 5.52
C GLU A 37 -8.64 11.56 5.52
N GLN A 38 -8.34 10.27 5.38
CA GLN A 38 -6.98 9.74 5.34
C GLN A 38 -6.18 10.02 6.61
N LYS A 39 -6.87 10.08 7.76
CA LYS A 39 -6.26 10.38 9.06
C LYS A 39 -6.07 9.15 9.92
N VAL A 40 -6.93 8.14 9.78
CA VAL A 40 -6.91 6.91 10.57
C VAL A 40 -6.87 5.73 9.62
N ALA A 41 -5.98 4.78 9.89
CA ALA A 41 -5.94 3.53 9.16
C ALA A 41 -6.26 2.38 10.11
N MET A 42 -7.10 1.47 9.65
CA MET A 42 -7.51 0.31 10.44
C MET A 42 -7.06 -0.97 9.75
N PRO A 43 -6.33 -1.85 10.45
CA PRO A 43 -6.01 -3.18 9.90
C PRO A 43 -7.30 -3.93 9.61
N LYS A 44 -7.39 -4.55 8.45
CA LYS A 44 -8.54 -5.36 8.07
C LYS A 44 -8.28 -6.83 8.27
N LYS A 45 -7.32 -7.38 7.53
CA LYS A 45 -7.09 -8.81 7.53
C LYS A 45 -5.75 -9.14 6.89
N THR A 46 -5.21 -10.29 7.24
CA THR A 46 -4.09 -10.89 6.54
C THR A 46 -4.61 -12.05 5.70
N TYR A 47 -4.24 -12.08 4.43
CA TYR A 47 -4.66 -13.10 3.47
C TYR A 47 -3.47 -13.98 3.12
N LEU A 48 -3.71 -15.28 3.03
CA LEU A 48 -2.72 -16.19 2.46
C LEU A 48 -2.70 -16.00 0.94
N ARG A 49 -1.51 -15.94 0.38
CA ARG A 49 -1.36 -15.85 -1.07
C ARG A 49 -1.69 -17.19 -1.70
N GLU A 50 -2.48 -17.12 -2.76
CA GLU A 50 -2.81 -18.29 -3.55
C GLU A 50 -2.23 -18.11 -4.95
N ASP A 51 -3.04 -17.97 -5.98
CA ASP A 51 -2.57 -17.59 -7.30
C ASP A 51 -2.81 -16.09 -7.55
N LYS A 52 -2.17 -15.57 -8.59
CA LYS A 52 -2.25 -14.15 -8.92
C LYS A 52 -3.69 -13.68 -9.18
N ASP A 53 -4.49 -14.50 -9.84
CA ASP A 53 -5.86 -14.12 -10.19
C ASP A 53 -6.72 -13.99 -8.92
N LYS A 54 -6.58 -14.91 -7.98
CA LYS A 54 -7.30 -14.84 -6.70
C LYS A 54 -6.84 -13.68 -5.85
N ASP A 55 -5.54 -13.44 -5.79
CA ASP A 55 -4.98 -12.33 -5.02
C ASP A 55 -5.47 -10.99 -5.58
N ILE A 56 -5.46 -10.85 -6.89
CA ILE A 56 -5.98 -9.64 -7.58
C ILE A 56 -7.46 -9.46 -7.28
N LYS A 57 -8.25 -10.53 -7.33
CA LYS A 57 -9.68 -10.46 -7.05
C LYS A 57 -9.95 -9.95 -5.63
N ILE A 58 -9.18 -10.42 -4.65
CA ILE A 58 -9.32 -9.95 -3.27
C ILE A 58 -9.10 -8.43 -3.21
N LEU A 59 -8.04 -7.93 -3.84
CA LEU A 59 -7.75 -6.50 -3.83
C LEU A 59 -8.84 -5.69 -4.54
N ILE A 60 -9.32 -6.16 -5.68
CA ILE A 60 -10.38 -5.50 -6.43
C ILE A 60 -11.67 -5.45 -5.60
N ASP A 61 -12.03 -6.55 -4.95
CA ASP A 61 -13.22 -6.60 -4.11
C ASP A 61 -13.11 -5.62 -2.93
N LEU A 62 -11.93 -5.52 -2.31
CA LEU A 62 -11.69 -4.58 -1.23
C LEU A 62 -11.79 -3.12 -1.70
N LEU A 63 -11.23 -2.82 -2.86
CA LEU A 63 -11.33 -1.49 -3.44
C LEU A 63 -12.79 -1.12 -3.75
N SER A 64 -13.54 -2.07 -4.31
CA SER A 64 -14.95 -1.87 -4.62
C SER A 64 -15.79 -1.65 -3.36
N GLU A 65 -15.60 -2.48 -2.34
CA GLU A 65 -16.30 -2.36 -1.07
C GLU A 65 -16.06 -1.01 -0.39
N ASN A 66 -14.88 -0.44 -0.57
CA ASN A 66 -14.50 0.83 0.03
C ASN A 66 -14.64 2.01 -0.92
N GLU A 67 -15.21 1.79 -2.09
CA GLU A 67 -15.50 2.81 -3.09
C GLU A 67 -14.26 3.67 -3.41
N THR A 68 -13.12 3.02 -3.60
CA THR A 68 -11.86 3.70 -3.89
C THR A 68 -11.07 2.97 -4.96
N ASN A 69 -10.14 3.72 -5.56
CA ASN A 69 -9.16 3.18 -6.50
C ASN A 69 -7.74 3.55 -6.11
N LEU A 70 -7.52 3.90 -4.83
CA LEU A 70 -6.19 4.26 -4.31
C LEU A 70 -5.62 3.11 -3.51
N ILE A 71 -4.39 2.70 -3.86
CA ILE A 71 -3.71 1.62 -3.16
C ILE A 71 -2.24 1.98 -2.94
N ILE A 72 -1.73 1.67 -1.74
CA ILE A 72 -0.33 1.82 -1.39
C ILE A 72 0.24 0.44 -1.14
N PHE A 73 1.37 0.12 -1.80
CA PHE A 73 2.14 -1.08 -1.50
C PHE A 73 3.42 -0.71 -0.75
N GLY A 74 3.69 -1.42 0.34
CA GLY A 74 4.98 -1.33 1.02
C GLY A 74 6.07 -1.96 0.17
N LEU A 75 7.12 -1.22 -0.10
CA LEU A 75 8.22 -1.62 -0.98
C LEU A 75 9.46 -1.89 -0.16
N SER A 76 9.93 -3.15 -0.15
CA SER A 76 11.15 -3.54 0.53
C SER A 76 12.32 -3.38 -0.43
N LEU A 77 13.22 -2.44 -0.11
CA LEU A 77 14.42 -2.18 -0.90
C LEU A 77 15.66 -2.58 -0.11
N ASP A 78 16.79 -2.78 -0.82
CA ASP A 78 18.07 -3.00 -0.16
C ASP A 78 18.62 -1.68 0.40
N LYS A 79 19.76 -1.74 1.09
CA LYS A 79 20.36 -0.55 1.71
C LYS A 79 20.73 0.54 0.70
N LYS A 80 20.96 0.16 -0.55
CA LYS A 80 21.33 1.10 -1.61
C LYS A 80 20.11 1.66 -2.35
N GLY A 81 18.90 1.23 -1.99
CA GLY A 81 17.70 1.68 -2.66
C GLY A 81 17.31 0.87 -3.88
N ASN A 82 17.95 -0.27 -4.11
CA ASN A 82 17.64 -1.14 -5.22
C ASN A 82 16.58 -2.16 -4.83
N TYR A 83 15.83 -2.63 -5.81
CA TYR A 83 14.83 -3.66 -5.59
C TYR A 83 15.50 -4.97 -5.20
N ASN A 84 15.08 -5.52 -4.07
CA ASN A 84 15.42 -6.90 -3.72
C ASN A 84 14.46 -7.86 -4.42
N LYS A 85 14.62 -9.17 -4.19
CA LYS A 85 13.78 -10.18 -4.83
C LYS A 85 12.29 -9.99 -4.52
N SER A 86 11.95 -9.68 -3.27
CA SER A 86 10.56 -9.45 -2.86
C SER A 86 9.95 -8.24 -3.57
N ALA A 87 10.72 -7.16 -3.70
CA ALA A 87 10.26 -5.96 -4.38
C ALA A 87 10.04 -6.21 -5.87
N GLN A 88 10.90 -7.02 -6.50
CA GLN A 88 10.75 -7.38 -7.90
C GLN A 88 9.50 -8.21 -8.13
N GLN A 89 9.22 -9.16 -7.24
CA GLN A 89 8.01 -9.99 -7.32
C GLN A 89 6.75 -9.13 -7.14
N MET A 90 6.76 -8.22 -6.19
CA MET A 90 5.65 -7.30 -5.97
C MET A 90 5.42 -6.41 -7.18
N ARG A 91 6.49 -5.88 -7.77
CA ARG A 91 6.37 -5.02 -8.95
C ARG A 91 5.78 -5.77 -10.13
N SER A 92 6.18 -7.02 -10.32
CA SER A 92 5.60 -7.88 -11.37
C SER A 92 4.11 -8.11 -11.13
N PHE A 93 3.72 -8.35 -9.88
CA PHE A 93 2.31 -8.49 -9.51
C PHE A 93 1.53 -7.22 -9.83
N VAL A 94 2.06 -6.05 -9.46
CA VAL A 94 1.41 -4.75 -9.71
C VAL A 94 1.26 -4.50 -11.21
N ASP A 95 2.26 -4.83 -12.01
CA ASP A 95 2.18 -4.65 -13.46
C ASP A 95 1.04 -5.49 -14.06
N ILE A 96 0.88 -6.72 -13.60
CA ILE A 96 -0.22 -7.60 -14.05
C ILE A 96 -1.56 -7.03 -13.57
N PHE A 97 -1.62 -6.60 -12.32
CA PHE A 97 -2.82 -6.01 -11.71
C PHE A 97 -3.31 -4.80 -12.52
N LEU A 98 -2.41 -3.94 -12.96
CA LEU A 98 -2.76 -2.71 -13.67
C LEU A 98 -3.15 -2.91 -15.13
N LYS A 99 -2.89 -4.08 -15.71
CA LYS A 99 -3.26 -4.32 -17.10
C LYS A 99 -4.78 -4.25 -17.32
N ASP A 100 -5.54 -4.77 -16.37
CA ASP A 100 -6.98 -4.90 -16.50
C ASP A 100 -7.77 -4.03 -15.51
N ASN A 101 -7.08 -3.22 -14.70
CA ASN A 101 -7.73 -2.47 -13.64
C ASN A 101 -7.22 -1.02 -13.61
N ASP A 102 -8.16 -0.08 -13.56
CA ASP A 102 -7.85 1.35 -13.48
C ASP A 102 -7.71 1.74 -12.00
N VAL A 103 -6.50 1.62 -11.48
CA VAL A 103 -6.16 1.86 -10.09
C VAL A 103 -4.94 2.75 -10.00
N ASP A 104 -4.92 3.68 -9.06
CA ASP A 104 -3.77 4.51 -8.76
C ASP A 104 -2.94 3.87 -7.67
N VAL A 105 -1.70 3.50 -8.01
CA VAL A 105 -0.79 2.76 -7.14
C VAL A 105 0.35 3.66 -6.68
N PHE A 106 0.56 3.66 -5.38
CA PHE A 106 1.70 4.34 -4.76
C PHE A 106 2.57 3.31 -4.06
N PHE A 107 3.88 3.58 -4.01
CA PHE A 107 4.81 2.73 -3.28
C PHE A 107 5.33 3.48 -2.07
N TRP A 108 5.36 2.80 -0.93
CA TRP A 108 6.00 3.29 0.28
C TRP A 108 7.30 2.53 0.48
N ASP A 109 8.41 3.26 0.55
CA ASP A 109 9.72 2.67 0.80
C ASP A 109 9.83 2.34 2.28
N GLU A 110 9.83 1.05 2.61
CA GLU A 110 9.84 0.58 4.00
C GLU A 110 11.14 0.92 4.75
N ARG A 111 12.21 1.29 4.05
CA ARG A 111 13.42 1.79 4.70
C ARG A 111 13.17 3.08 5.47
N TYR A 112 12.13 3.83 5.11
CA TYR A 112 11.74 5.07 5.76
C TYR A 112 10.72 4.87 6.88
N SER A 113 10.53 3.64 7.33
CA SER A 113 9.66 3.31 8.47
C SER A 113 10.35 3.70 9.79
N THR A 114 10.77 4.96 9.92
CA THR A 114 11.45 5.51 11.09
C THR A 114 10.66 6.68 11.64
N VAL A 115 10.97 7.04 12.90
CA VAL A 115 10.33 8.20 13.52
C VAL A 115 10.55 9.48 12.71
N ALA A 116 11.73 9.65 12.13
CA ALA A 116 12.03 10.82 11.32
C ALA A 116 11.16 10.88 10.05
N ALA A 117 11.01 9.74 9.36
CA ALA A 117 10.16 9.66 8.17
C ALA A 117 8.69 9.91 8.52
N GLN A 118 8.22 9.35 9.63
CA GLN A 118 6.86 9.57 10.10
C GLN A 118 6.59 11.04 10.37
N LYS A 119 7.54 11.73 11.01
CA LYS A 119 7.41 13.17 11.28
C LYS A 119 7.31 13.98 9.98
N SER A 120 8.08 13.63 8.96
CA SER A 120 8.05 14.36 7.68
C SER A 120 6.73 14.18 6.94
N LEU A 121 5.97 13.15 7.27
CA LEU A 121 4.67 12.86 6.68
C LEU A 121 3.51 13.25 7.61
N ALA A 122 3.82 13.83 8.77
CA ALA A 122 2.81 14.23 9.75
C ALA A 122 1.75 15.14 9.11
N GLY A 123 0.49 14.90 9.44
CA GLY A 123 -0.63 15.66 8.90
C GLY A 123 -1.15 15.16 7.56
N SER A 124 -0.51 14.16 6.96
CA SER A 124 -0.94 13.58 5.68
C SER A 124 -1.79 12.32 5.84
N GLY A 125 -1.87 11.77 7.06
CA GLY A 125 -2.51 10.49 7.30
C GLY A 125 -1.63 9.28 7.06
N PHE A 126 -0.46 9.47 6.48
CA PHE A 126 0.46 8.37 6.19
C PHE A 126 1.04 7.74 7.45
N ASP A 127 1.20 8.51 8.52
CA ASP A 127 1.74 7.99 9.77
C ASP A 127 0.93 6.81 10.27
N ASN A 128 -0.39 6.91 10.23
CA ASN A 128 -1.28 5.85 10.71
C ASN A 128 -1.23 4.63 9.78
N ILE A 129 -1.19 4.84 8.48
CA ILE A 129 -1.11 3.75 7.50
C ILE A 129 0.21 3.01 7.66
N GLU A 130 1.31 3.74 7.69
CA GLU A 130 2.64 3.18 7.86
C GLU A 130 2.77 2.46 9.19
N LYS A 131 2.29 3.06 10.27
CA LYS A 131 2.32 2.47 11.61
C LYS A 131 1.59 1.14 11.64
N ASN A 132 0.42 1.05 11.00
CA ASN A 132 -0.32 -0.19 10.93
C ASN A 132 0.40 -1.26 10.13
N LEU A 133 1.06 -0.89 9.04
CA LEU A 133 1.88 -1.82 8.27
C LEU A 133 3.06 -2.35 9.08
N ILE A 134 3.72 -1.49 9.86
CA ILE A 134 4.82 -1.87 10.74
C ILE A 134 4.30 -2.78 11.85
N ASP A 135 3.20 -2.43 12.49
CA ASP A 135 2.60 -3.22 13.57
C ASP A 135 2.23 -4.62 13.08
N ASP A 136 1.71 -4.74 11.86
CA ASP A 136 1.39 -6.02 11.25
C ASP A 136 2.64 -6.89 11.09
N LYS A 137 3.79 -6.29 10.81
CA LYS A 137 5.05 -7.02 10.70
C LYS A 137 5.57 -7.49 12.05
N VAL A 138 5.36 -6.70 13.08
CA VAL A 138 5.81 -7.01 14.44
C VAL A 138 4.90 -8.04 15.10
N ALA A 139 3.66 -7.98 14.77
CA ALA A 139 2.67 -8.91 15.30
C ALA A 139 2.79 -10.30 14.64
#